data_1eb25b6894012fc68606b94bf244d7f0
#
_entry.id   1eb25b6894012fc68606b94bf244d7f0
#
_cell.length_a   1.000
_cell.length_b   1.000
_cell.length_c   1.000
_cell.angle_alpha   90.00
_cell.angle_beta   90.00
_cell.angle_gamma   90.00
#
_symmetry.space_group_name_H-M   'P 1'
#
loop_
_entity.id
_entity.type
_entity.pdbx_description
1 polymer ?
#
loop_
_entity_poly.entity_id
_entity_poly.type
_entity_poly.pdbx_seq_one_letter_code
_entity_poly.pdbx_strand_id
1 'polypeptide(L)'
;NNINRRMKGVLYANLVRQSRGALEEQGAGELMTKAISDVDDCAEGMRKFTTEIFDTGVALVGYGVMLFVYDWRLALLCMIFMPVSYVCAELMKKPVQRAGAAYKKAASALSAATLDRAKNAVTYRVYGCEDVREARYEKALTDYEKNAVRANVWQAALPPLYLVISNLSVPFILWFGAKNVLGTGWRAWDIAAFTTFLSCFAKMATKSSKAAKLFNAVQRAEVSWKRIKPIMKTQETLQPL
;
A
#
# COMPACT_ATOMS: atom_id res chain seq x y z
N ASN A 1 16.81 9.25 9.51
CA ASN A 1 16.98 10.63 8.97
C ASN A 1 18.30 10.85 8.21
N ASN A 2 19.42 10.23 8.61
CA ASN A 2 20.71 10.44 7.95
C ASN A 2 20.76 9.89 6.51
N ILE A 3 20.13 8.77 6.22
CA ILE A 3 20.11 8.16 4.88
C ILE A 3 19.36 9.08 3.91
N ASN A 4 18.16 9.53 4.28
CA ASN A 4 17.36 10.44 3.46
C ASN A 4 18.11 11.75 3.16
N ARG A 5 18.71 12.35 4.19
CA ARG A 5 19.51 13.57 4.02
C ARG A 5 20.70 13.37 3.08
N ARG A 6 21.43 12.26 3.21
CA ARG A 6 22.56 11.94 2.33
C ARG A 6 22.10 11.67 0.89
N MET A 7 21.03 10.90 0.69
CA MET A 7 20.49 10.63 -0.64
C MET A 7 20.02 11.92 -1.33
N LYS A 8 19.28 12.77 -0.62
CA LYS A 8 18.86 14.08 -1.15
C LYS A 8 20.05 14.98 -1.47
N GLY A 9 21.06 15.01 -0.63
CA GLY A 9 22.27 15.80 -0.86
C GLY A 9 23.05 15.37 -2.11
N VAL A 10 23.26 14.05 -2.28
CA VAL A 10 23.94 13.50 -3.46
C VAL A 10 23.13 13.74 -4.74
N LEU A 11 21.80 13.50 -4.68
CA LEU A 11 20.93 13.72 -5.83
C LEU A 11 20.90 15.20 -6.23
N TYR A 12 20.77 16.10 -5.27
CA TYR A 12 20.79 17.54 -5.53
C TYR A 12 22.14 18.01 -6.10
N ALA A 13 23.26 17.55 -5.53
CA ALA A 13 24.58 17.86 -6.06
C ALA A 13 24.76 17.37 -7.52
N ASN A 14 24.24 16.20 -7.86
CA ASN A 14 24.30 15.67 -9.21
C ASN A 14 23.36 16.42 -10.18
N LEU A 15 22.15 16.81 -9.73
CA LEU A 15 21.22 17.62 -10.52
C LEU A 15 21.82 18.98 -10.88
N VAL A 16 22.47 19.66 -9.94
CA VAL A 16 23.10 20.98 -10.19
C VAL A 16 24.28 20.86 -11.18
N ARG A 17 24.92 19.70 -11.25
CA ARG A 17 26.03 19.42 -12.19
C ARG A 17 25.57 18.96 -13.57
N GLN A 18 24.29 18.64 -13.76
CA GLN A 18 23.76 18.27 -15.07
C GLN A 18 23.71 19.48 -16.03
N SER A 19 23.92 19.21 -17.33
CA SER A 19 23.84 20.25 -18.36
C SER A 19 22.41 20.79 -18.51
N ARG A 20 22.28 22.05 -18.90
CA ARG A 20 20.97 22.72 -19.13
C ARG A 20 20.06 21.92 -20.07
N GLY A 21 20.61 21.33 -21.13
CA GLY A 21 19.82 20.54 -22.09
C GLY A 21 19.20 19.28 -21.48
N ALA A 22 19.91 18.57 -20.60
CA ALA A 22 19.38 17.40 -19.91
C ALA A 22 18.30 17.76 -18.87
N LEU A 23 18.37 18.94 -18.28
CA LEU A 23 17.37 19.48 -17.36
C LEU A 23 16.08 19.91 -18.09
N GLU A 24 16.18 20.44 -19.30
CA GLU A 24 15.04 20.86 -20.13
C GLU A 24 14.29 19.67 -20.74
N GLU A 25 15.00 18.59 -21.14
CA GLU A 25 14.38 17.36 -21.66
C GLU A 25 13.53 16.61 -20.62
N GLN A 26 13.93 16.60 -19.35
CA GLN A 26 13.21 15.83 -18.32
C GLN A 26 12.09 16.63 -17.63
N GLY A 27 12.03 17.93 -17.80
CA GLY A 27 11.04 18.80 -17.15
C GLY A 27 11.30 19.02 -15.66
N ALA A 28 11.26 20.28 -15.21
CA ALA A 28 11.53 20.66 -13.83
C ALA A 28 10.61 19.95 -12.80
N GLY A 29 9.35 19.68 -13.16
CA GLY A 29 8.39 18.99 -12.29
C GLY A 29 8.72 17.51 -12.07
N GLU A 30 9.21 16.80 -13.08
CA GLU A 30 9.61 15.39 -12.94
C GLU A 30 10.88 15.26 -12.10
N LEU A 31 11.85 16.14 -12.31
CA LEU A 31 13.09 16.17 -11.52
C LEU A 31 12.81 16.47 -10.05
N MET A 32 11.87 17.39 -9.76
CA MET A 32 11.45 17.70 -8.40
C MET A 32 10.75 16.52 -7.73
N THR A 33 9.91 15.79 -8.47
CA THR A 33 9.28 14.57 -7.97
C THR A 33 10.31 13.49 -7.65
N LYS A 34 11.31 13.29 -8.52
CA LYS A 34 12.42 12.36 -8.28
C LYS A 34 13.24 12.76 -7.05
N ALA A 35 13.52 14.05 -6.89
CA ALA A 35 14.33 14.57 -5.80
C ALA A 35 13.64 14.49 -4.42
N ILE A 36 12.34 14.65 -4.36
CA ILE A 36 11.58 14.66 -3.11
C ILE A 36 10.91 13.32 -2.85
N SER A 37 9.96 12.92 -3.72
CA SER A 37 9.10 11.78 -3.48
C SER A 37 9.84 10.44 -3.64
N ASP A 38 10.58 10.25 -4.73
CA ASP A 38 11.25 8.98 -5.00
C ASP A 38 12.37 8.69 -3.99
N VAL A 39 13.07 9.72 -3.52
CA VAL A 39 14.08 9.57 -2.45
C VAL A 39 13.43 9.24 -1.11
N ASP A 40 12.30 9.87 -0.79
CA ASP A 40 11.56 9.57 0.44
C ASP A 40 11.03 8.13 0.44
N ASP A 41 10.48 7.65 -0.69
CA ASP A 41 10.05 6.26 -0.86
C ASP A 41 11.20 5.26 -0.71
N CYS A 42 12.38 5.55 -1.26
CA CYS A 42 13.57 4.72 -1.10
C CYS A 42 14.04 4.67 0.36
N ALA A 43 14.12 5.83 1.02
CA ALA A 43 14.55 5.93 2.41
C ALA A 43 13.57 5.25 3.37
N GLU A 44 12.26 5.40 3.12
CA GLU A 44 11.21 4.72 3.89
C GLU A 44 11.24 3.20 3.68
N GLY A 45 11.37 2.73 2.45
CA GLY A 45 11.47 1.30 2.14
C GLY A 45 12.69 0.67 2.80
N MET A 46 13.85 1.31 2.74
CA MET A 46 15.07 0.83 3.39
C MET A 46 14.93 0.83 4.92
N ARG A 47 14.35 1.86 5.51
CA ARG A 47 14.10 1.94 6.95
C ARG A 47 13.15 0.83 7.40
N LYS A 48 12.02 0.66 6.71
CA LYS A 48 11.05 -0.40 7.02
C LYS A 48 11.67 -1.78 6.85
N PHE A 49 12.40 -2.02 5.77
CA PHE A 49 13.10 -3.28 5.54
C PHE A 49 14.04 -3.61 6.70
N THR A 50 14.90 -2.68 7.08
CA THR A 50 15.88 -2.93 8.14
C THR A 50 15.25 -3.14 9.52
N THR A 51 14.19 -2.36 9.84
CA THR A 51 13.58 -2.42 11.18
C THR A 51 12.59 -3.57 11.33
N GLU A 52 11.77 -3.81 10.28
CA GLU A 52 10.65 -4.73 10.38
C GLU A 52 10.97 -6.15 9.90
N ILE A 53 12.03 -6.35 9.08
CA ILE A 53 12.38 -7.68 8.60
C ILE A 53 12.83 -8.58 9.74
N PHE A 54 13.58 -8.06 10.71
CA PHE A 54 13.99 -8.83 11.88
C PHE A 54 12.82 -9.11 12.80
N ASP A 55 12.02 -8.09 13.17
CA ASP A 55 10.87 -8.28 14.07
C ASP A 55 9.79 -9.16 13.45
N THR A 56 9.43 -8.90 12.20
CA THR A 56 8.35 -9.62 11.52
C THR A 56 8.83 -10.95 10.96
N GLY A 57 10.01 -11.01 10.34
CA GLY A 57 10.55 -12.22 9.72
C GLY A 57 10.91 -13.29 10.74
N VAL A 58 11.67 -12.95 11.77
CA VAL A 58 12.04 -13.89 12.84
C VAL A 58 10.79 -14.38 13.59
N ALA A 59 9.84 -13.47 13.87
CA ALA A 59 8.60 -13.85 14.51
C ALA A 59 7.73 -14.79 13.65
N LEU A 60 7.62 -14.56 12.34
CA LEU A 60 6.89 -15.44 11.42
C LEU A 60 7.49 -16.84 11.36
N VAL A 61 8.82 -16.93 11.25
CA VAL A 61 9.52 -18.22 11.28
C VAL A 61 9.33 -18.90 12.63
N GLY A 62 9.49 -18.19 13.73
CA GLY A 62 9.33 -18.73 15.08
C GLY A 62 7.91 -19.27 15.34
N TYR A 63 6.89 -18.50 15.02
CA TYR A 63 5.49 -18.94 15.15
C TYR A 63 5.16 -20.07 14.17
N GLY A 64 5.69 -20.03 12.94
CA GLY A 64 5.54 -21.11 11.97
C GLY A 64 6.11 -22.43 12.51
N VAL A 65 7.36 -22.43 12.97
CA VAL A 65 8.01 -23.62 13.55
C VAL A 65 7.20 -24.13 14.75
N MET A 66 6.77 -23.25 15.64
CA MET A 66 5.93 -23.63 16.81
C MET A 66 4.65 -24.33 16.35
N LEU A 67 3.91 -23.78 15.38
CA LEU A 67 2.68 -24.40 14.87
C LEU A 67 2.93 -25.79 14.27
N PHE A 68 4.03 -25.97 13.51
CA PHE A 68 4.41 -27.27 12.95
C PHE A 68 4.81 -28.29 14.00
N VAL A 69 5.47 -27.87 15.07
CA VAL A 69 5.85 -28.76 16.19
C VAL A 69 4.61 -29.24 16.96
N TYR A 70 3.61 -28.38 17.15
CA TYR A 70 2.37 -28.75 17.82
C TYR A 70 1.51 -29.71 17.01
N ASP A 71 1.18 -29.34 15.76
CA ASP A 71 0.46 -30.22 14.84
C ASP A 71 0.66 -29.72 13.38
N TRP A 72 1.49 -30.46 12.63
CA TRP A 72 1.83 -30.10 11.27
C TRP A 72 0.61 -30.13 10.31
N ARG A 73 -0.38 -31.05 10.57
CA ARG A 73 -1.57 -31.19 9.73
C ARG A 73 -2.50 -29.99 9.90
N LEU A 74 -2.76 -29.63 11.14
CA LEU A 74 -3.59 -28.47 11.45
C LEU A 74 -2.90 -27.17 11.04
N ALA A 75 -1.58 -27.07 11.22
CA ALA A 75 -0.79 -25.94 10.76
C ALA A 75 -0.89 -25.74 9.23
N LEU A 76 -0.72 -26.81 8.45
CA LEU A 76 -0.89 -26.75 7.00
C LEU A 76 -2.29 -26.33 6.57
N LEU A 77 -3.32 -26.91 7.19
CA LEU A 77 -4.72 -26.58 6.90
C LEU A 77 -5.00 -25.10 7.18
N CYS A 78 -4.51 -24.57 8.28
CA CYS A 78 -4.68 -23.15 8.61
C CYS A 78 -3.84 -22.22 7.73
N MET A 79 -2.63 -22.64 7.34
CA MET A 79 -1.76 -21.85 6.47
C MET A 79 -2.31 -21.71 5.04
N ILE A 80 -3.16 -22.61 4.56
CA ILE A 80 -3.80 -22.50 3.24
C ILE A 80 -4.68 -21.24 3.15
N PHE A 81 -5.29 -20.80 4.24
CA PHE A 81 -6.14 -19.61 4.23
C PHE A 81 -5.36 -18.30 4.05
N MET A 82 -4.07 -18.25 4.38
CA MET A 82 -3.23 -17.06 4.19
C MET A 82 -3.02 -16.72 2.70
N PRO A 83 -2.52 -17.64 1.86
CA PRO A 83 -2.41 -17.37 0.43
C PRO A 83 -3.77 -17.14 -0.24
N VAL A 84 -4.85 -17.80 0.21
CA VAL A 84 -6.20 -17.54 -0.29
C VAL A 84 -6.62 -16.10 -0.03
N SER A 85 -6.39 -15.58 1.18
CA SER A 85 -6.69 -14.18 1.49
C SER A 85 -5.86 -13.20 0.64
N TYR A 86 -4.60 -13.54 0.35
CA TYR A 86 -3.74 -12.75 -0.53
C TYR A 86 -4.25 -12.73 -1.97
N VAL A 87 -4.63 -13.89 -2.51
CA VAL A 87 -5.20 -13.99 -3.86
C VAL A 87 -6.50 -13.19 -3.98
N CYS A 88 -7.39 -13.30 -2.99
CA CYS A 88 -8.61 -12.49 -2.95
C CYS A 88 -8.32 -10.99 -2.91
N ALA A 89 -7.34 -10.56 -2.10
CA ALA A 89 -6.92 -9.16 -2.03
C ALA A 89 -6.36 -8.67 -3.39
N GLU A 90 -5.57 -9.49 -4.07
CA GLU A 90 -5.01 -9.16 -5.39
C GLU A 90 -6.10 -9.07 -6.47
N LEU A 91 -7.09 -9.97 -6.45
CA LEU A 91 -8.25 -9.89 -7.35
C LEU A 91 -9.07 -8.61 -7.14
N MET A 92 -9.21 -8.16 -5.89
CA MET A 92 -9.94 -6.93 -5.57
C MET A 92 -9.16 -5.65 -5.86
N LYS A 93 -7.86 -5.73 -6.07
CA LYS A 93 -7.00 -4.57 -6.37
C LYS A 93 -7.45 -3.83 -7.64
N LYS A 94 -7.80 -4.55 -8.70
CA LYS A 94 -8.26 -3.95 -9.97
C LYS A 94 -9.54 -3.11 -9.81
N PRO A 95 -10.64 -3.60 -9.22
CA PRO A 95 -11.84 -2.79 -9.02
C PRO A 95 -11.61 -1.60 -8.08
N VAL A 96 -10.80 -1.75 -7.04
CA VAL A 96 -10.42 -0.65 -6.14
C VAL A 96 -9.65 0.43 -6.88
N GLN A 97 -8.66 0.06 -7.68
CA GLN A 97 -7.87 1.01 -8.49
C GLN A 97 -8.73 1.72 -9.52
N ARG A 98 -9.65 1.01 -10.19
CA ARG A 98 -10.59 1.62 -11.16
C ARG A 98 -11.51 2.62 -10.49
N ALA A 99 -12.09 2.26 -9.35
CA ALA A 99 -12.95 3.16 -8.57
C ALA A 99 -12.17 4.39 -8.07
N GLY A 100 -10.95 4.20 -7.58
CA GLY A 100 -10.06 5.30 -7.17
C GLY A 100 -9.65 6.22 -8.32
N ALA A 101 -9.37 5.68 -9.51
CA ALA A 101 -9.06 6.46 -10.71
C ALA A 101 -10.28 7.28 -11.17
N ALA A 102 -11.49 6.69 -11.16
CA ALA A 102 -12.72 7.38 -11.50
C ALA A 102 -13.01 8.52 -10.50
N TYR A 103 -12.82 8.28 -9.21
CA TYR A 103 -12.92 9.31 -8.18
C TYR A 103 -11.94 10.47 -8.41
N LYS A 104 -10.65 10.19 -8.66
CA LYS A 104 -9.65 11.22 -8.93
C LYS A 104 -9.99 12.05 -10.16
N LYS A 105 -10.50 11.41 -11.23
CA LYS A 105 -10.94 12.10 -12.45
C LYS A 105 -12.13 13.03 -12.15
N ALA A 106 -13.12 12.57 -11.41
CA ALA A 106 -14.27 13.38 -11.00
C ALA A 106 -13.86 14.54 -10.09
N ALA A 107 -12.93 14.31 -9.15
CA ALA A 107 -12.37 15.35 -8.29
C ALA A 107 -11.65 16.45 -9.09
N SER A 108 -10.85 16.08 -10.11
CA SER A 108 -10.21 17.06 -10.99
C SER A 108 -11.23 17.85 -11.79
N ALA A 109 -12.29 17.21 -12.31
CA ALA A 109 -13.35 17.89 -13.05
C ALA A 109 -14.11 18.89 -12.17
N LEU A 110 -14.45 18.50 -10.94
CA LEU A 110 -15.08 19.38 -9.96
C LEU A 110 -14.17 20.57 -9.59
N SER A 111 -12.88 20.32 -9.34
CA SER A 111 -11.90 21.37 -9.06
C SER A 111 -11.78 22.38 -10.21
N ALA A 112 -11.77 21.89 -11.44
CA ALA A 112 -11.75 22.76 -12.64
C ALA A 112 -13.05 23.60 -12.75
N ALA A 113 -14.22 22.99 -12.51
CA ALA A 113 -15.51 23.69 -12.51
C ALA A 113 -15.60 24.75 -11.39
N THR A 114 -15.07 24.44 -10.22
CA THR A 114 -14.99 25.37 -9.08
C THR A 114 -14.09 26.57 -9.40
N LEU A 115 -12.92 26.30 -9.99
CA LEU A 115 -11.98 27.34 -10.37
C LEU A 115 -12.55 28.24 -11.48
N ASP A 116 -13.22 27.64 -12.47
CA ASP A 116 -13.90 28.37 -13.54
C ASP A 116 -14.99 29.29 -12.97
N ARG A 117 -15.82 28.78 -12.04
CA ARG A 117 -16.85 29.57 -11.34
C ARG A 117 -16.25 30.73 -10.55
N ALA A 118 -15.14 30.48 -9.82
CA ALA A 118 -14.50 31.52 -9.03
C ALA A 118 -13.86 32.62 -9.89
N LYS A 119 -13.18 32.24 -10.96
CA LYS A 119 -12.51 33.20 -11.86
C LYS A 119 -13.48 34.03 -12.72
N ASN A 120 -14.57 33.42 -13.16
CA ASN A 120 -15.47 34.01 -14.14
C ASN A 120 -16.81 34.45 -13.54
N ALA A 121 -16.93 34.54 -12.21
CA ALA A 121 -18.18 34.87 -11.52
C ALA A 121 -18.82 36.18 -12.01
N VAL A 122 -18.00 37.24 -12.19
CA VAL A 122 -18.48 38.54 -12.70
C VAL A 122 -18.97 38.42 -14.15
N THR A 123 -18.24 37.71 -14.99
CA THR A 123 -18.60 37.49 -16.40
C THR A 123 -19.93 36.77 -16.52
N TYR A 124 -20.19 35.75 -15.70
CA TYR A 124 -21.46 35.01 -15.74
C TYR A 124 -22.65 35.86 -15.33
N ARG A 125 -22.50 36.79 -14.36
CA ARG A 125 -23.50 37.75 -13.99
C ARG A 125 -23.82 38.75 -15.09
N VAL A 126 -22.79 39.28 -15.75
CA VAL A 126 -22.94 40.25 -16.83
C VAL A 126 -23.69 39.65 -18.04
N TYR A 127 -23.44 38.39 -18.34
CA TYR A 127 -24.06 37.69 -19.47
C TYR A 127 -25.33 36.90 -19.13
N GLY A 128 -25.78 36.88 -17.88
CA GLY A 128 -27.00 36.19 -17.46
C GLY A 128 -26.94 34.67 -17.63
N CYS A 129 -25.75 34.06 -17.59
CA CYS A 129 -25.53 32.62 -17.84
C CYS A 129 -25.37 31.81 -16.54
N GLU A 130 -25.81 32.35 -15.40
CA GLU A 130 -25.62 31.77 -14.08
C GLU A 130 -26.28 30.39 -13.97
N ASP A 131 -27.55 30.25 -14.35
CA ASP A 131 -28.32 29.00 -14.23
C ASP A 131 -27.73 27.84 -15.02
N VAL A 132 -27.26 28.10 -16.25
CA VAL A 132 -26.65 27.06 -17.10
C VAL A 132 -25.32 26.58 -16.50
N ARG A 133 -24.57 27.49 -15.90
CA ARG A 133 -23.29 27.17 -15.25
C ARG A 133 -23.49 26.48 -13.90
N GLU A 134 -24.53 26.84 -13.17
CA GLU A 134 -24.92 26.17 -11.95
C GLU A 134 -25.30 24.72 -12.22
N ALA A 135 -26.14 24.45 -13.20
CA ALA A 135 -26.51 23.09 -13.60
C ALA A 135 -25.29 22.24 -14.01
N ARG A 136 -24.29 22.84 -14.65
CA ARG A 136 -23.04 22.15 -14.99
C ARG A 136 -22.18 21.83 -13.76
N TYR A 137 -22.12 22.74 -12.81
CA TYR A 137 -21.41 22.53 -11.54
C TYR A 137 -22.09 21.45 -10.70
N GLU A 138 -23.41 21.49 -10.55
CA GLU A 138 -24.23 20.50 -9.87
C GLU A 138 -24.03 19.09 -10.45
N LYS A 139 -23.97 18.99 -11.79
CA LYS A 139 -23.65 17.72 -12.45
C LYS A 139 -22.25 17.22 -12.08
N ALA A 140 -21.24 18.09 -12.10
CA ALA A 140 -19.88 17.73 -11.71
C ALA A 140 -19.80 17.31 -10.23
N LEU A 141 -20.54 17.98 -9.35
CA LEU A 141 -20.66 17.62 -7.92
C LEU A 141 -21.32 16.27 -7.72
N THR A 142 -22.44 16.00 -8.40
CA THR A 142 -23.14 14.72 -8.36
C THR A 142 -22.26 13.57 -8.85
N ASP A 143 -21.51 13.79 -9.93
CA ASP A 143 -20.57 12.79 -10.46
C ASP A 143 -19.41 12.55 -9.49
N TYR A 144 -18.91 13.59 -8.84
CA TYR A 144 -17.90 13.47 -7.79
C TYR A 144 -18.41 12.65 -6.62
N GLU A 145 -19.59 12.97 -6.07
CA GLU A 145 -20.20 12.26 -4.95
C GLU A 145 -20.39 10.77 -5.23
N LYS A 146 -20.97 10.43 -6.39
CA LYS A 146 -21.18 9.03 -6.80
C LYS A 146 -19.87 8.25 -6.86
N ASN A 147 -18.83 8.84 -7.47
CA ASN A 147 -17.52 8.21 -7.59
C ASN A 147 -16.79 8.15 -6.25
N ALA A 148 -16.96 9.17 -5.38
CA ALA A 148 -16.41 9.19 -4.02
C ALA A 148 -17.00 8.08 -3.15
N VAL A 149 -18.33 7.96 -3.13
CA VAL A 149 -19.02 6.88 -2.40
C VAL A 149 -18.56 5.52 -2.91
N ARG A 150 -18.54 5.32 -4.23
CA ARG A 150 -18.11 4.05 -4.83
C ARG A 150 -16.65 3.71 -4.48
N ALA A 151 -15.74 4.68 -4.54
CA ALA A 151 -14.34 4.48 -4.19
C ALA A 151 -14.18 4.15 -2.70
N ASN A 152 -14.90 4.87 -1.83
CA ASN A 152 -14.88 4.64 -0.38
C ASN A 152 -15.44 3.27 -0.01
N VAL A 153 -16.55 2.84 -0.62
CA VAL A 153 -17.13 1.49 -0.40
C VAL A 153 -16.12 0.41 -0.77
N TRP A 154 -15.49 0.50 -1.93
CA TRP A 154 -14.47 -0.47 -2.34
C TRP A 154 -13.25 -0.48 -1.43
N GLN A 155 -12.78 0.68 -0.99
CA GLN A 155 -11.65 0.78 -0.06
C GLN A 155 -12.01 0.28 1.34
N ALA A 156 -13.21 0.60 1.83
CA ALA A 156 -13.69 0.18 3.15
C ALA A 156 -14.03 -1.31 3.20
N ALA A 157 -14.41 -1.93 2.08
CA ALA A 157 -14.72 -3.36 2.02
C ALA A 157 -13.47 -4.27 2.11
N LEU A 158 -12.29 -3.77 1.74
CA LEU A 158 -11.05 -4.56 1.75
C LEU A 158 -10.65 -5.07 3.15
N PRO A 159 -10.55 -4.22 4.20
CA PRO A 159 -10.14 -4.68 5.52
C PRO A 159 -11.06 -5.75 6.13
N PRO A 160 -12.40 -5.61 6.14
CA PRO A 160 -13.27 -6.63 6.68
C PRO A 160 -13.25 -7.93 5.88
N LEU A 161 -13.16 -7.89 4.54
CA LEU A 161 -13.01 -9.09 3.73
C LEU A 161 -11.74 -9.85 4.08
N TYR A 162 -10.62 -9.15 4.20
CA TYR A 162 -9.36 -9.75 4.62
C TYR A 162 -9.47 -10.39 6.01
N LEU A 163 -10.11 -9.71 6.97
CA LEU A 163 -10.35 -10.22 8.31
C LEU A 163 -11.23 -11.47 8.30
N VAL A 164 -12.32 -11.46 7.54
CA VAL A 164 -13.22 -12.63 7.44
C VAL A 164 -12.47 -13.83 6.88
N ILE A 165 -11.76 -13.69 5.77
CA ILE A 165 -11.02 -14.79 5.14
C ILE A 165 -9.92 -15.31 6.08
N SER A 166 -9.17 -14.40 6.72
CA SER A 166 -8.12 -14.80 7.67
C SER A 166 -8.68 -15.52 8.90
N ASN A 167 -9.86 -15.12 9.37
CA ASN A 167 -10.50 -15.74 10.53
C ASN A 167 -11.28 -17.03 10.21
N LEU A 168 -11.49 -17.36 8.92
CA LEU A 168 -12.09 -18.65 8.54
C LEU A 168 -11.30 -19.86 9.05
N SER A 169 -10.01 -19.70 9.28
CA SER A 169 -9.18 -20.75 9.90
C SER A 169 -9.49 -20.98 11.37
N VAL A 170 -10.02 -19.99 12.10
CA VAL A 170 -10.28 -20.09 13.55
C VAL A 170 -11.33 -21.17 13.87
N PRO A 171 -12.49 -21.27 13.20
CA PRO A 171 -13.42 -22.39 13.39
C PRO A 171 -12.77 -23.76 13.19
N PHE A 172 -11.87 -23.90 12.22
CA PHE A 172 -11.13 -25.16 12.01
C PHE A 172 -10.19 -25.46 13.16
N ILE A 173 -9.47 -24.45 13.67
CA ILE A 173 -8.61 -24.60 14.86
C ILE A 173 -9.43 -25.00 16.07
N LEU A 174 -10.59 -24.38 16.28
CA LEU A 174 -11.49 -24.71 17.39
C LEU A 174 -12.01 -26.14 17.27
N TRP A 175 -12.48 -26.53 16.09
CA TRP A 175 -13.06 -27.86 15.86
C TRP A 175 -12.01 -28.97 15.99
N PHE A 176 -10.91 -28.89 15.28
CA PHE A 176 -9.87 -29.92 15.33
C PHE A 176 -9.05 -29.87 16.60
N GLY A 177 -8.81 -28.67 17.14
CA GLY A 177 -8.14 -28.51 18.43
C GLY A 177 -8.96 -29.09 19.59
N ALA A 178 -10.28 -28.88 19.61
CA ALA A 178 -11.16 -29.52 20.60
C ALA A 178 -11.14 -31.05 20.47
N LYS A 179 -11.14 -31.59 19.26
CA LYS A 179 -10.99 -33.04 19.04
C LYS A 179 -9.65 -33.58 19.57
N ASN A 180 -8.56 -32.83 19.38
CA ASN A 180 -7.26 -33.20 19.91
C ASN A 180 -7.23 -33.19 21.44
N VAL A 181 -7.89 -32.23 22.10
CA VAL A 181 -8.01 -32.17 23.55
C VAL A 181 -8.88 -33.29 24.10
N LEU A 182 -9.98 -33.67 23.43
CA LEU A 182 -10.86 -34.77 23.79
C LEU A 182 -10.27 -36.16 23.50
N GLY A 183 -9.06 -36.25 22.94
CA GLY A 183 -8.41 -37.48 22.59
C GLY A 183 -8.95 -38.22 21.35
N THR A 184 -9.90 -37.60 20.63
CA THR A 184 -10.50 -38.15 19.41
C THR A 184 -9.86 -37.56 18.10
N GLY A 185 -8.85 -36.73 18.28
CA GLY A 185 -8.15 -36.05 17.18
C GLY A 185 -6.87 -36.76 16.73
N TRP A 186 -6.08 -36.08 15.94
CA TRP A 186 -4.82 -36.61 15.37
C TRP A 186 -3.66 -36.65 16.37
N ARG A 187 -3.72 -35.85 17.43
CA ARG A 187 -2.70 -35.77 18.48
C ARG A 187 -3.38 -35.44 19.81
N ALA A 188 -2.97 -36.09 20.89
CA ALA A 188 -3.44 -35.72 22.20
C ALA A 188 -2.85 -34.38 22.63
N TRP A 189 -3.72 -33.44 22.93
CA TRP A 189 -3.35 -32.11 23.39
C TRP A 189 -3.86 -31.89 24.80
N ASP A 190 -3.09 -31.12 25.57
CA ASP A 190 -3.59 -30.48 26.78
C ASP A 190 -4.24 -29.12 26.43
N ILE A 191 -5.07 -28.60 27.32
CA ILE A 191 -5.71 -27.28 27.19
C ILE A 191 -4.66 -26.17 26.98
N ALA A 192 -3.49 -26.30 27.63
CA ALA A 192 -2.38 -25.38 27.47
C ALA A 192 -1.81 -25.39 26.03
N ALA A 193 -1.70 -26.58 25.44
CA ALA A 193 -1.24 -26.72 24.03
C ALA A 193 -2.24 -26.10 23.05
N PHE A 194 -3.54 -26.30 23.29
CA PHE A 194 -4.59 -25.69 22.46
C PHE A 194 -4.58 -24.16 22.51
N THR A 195 -4.52 -23.58 23.70
CA THR A 195 -4.48 -22.11 23.87
C THR A 195 -3.20 -21.51 23.29
N THR A 196 -2.07 -22.22 23.40
CA THR A 196 -0.79 -21.80 22.81
C THR A 196 -0.87 -21.82 21.29
N PHE A 197 -1.41 -22.89 20.69
CA PHE A 197 -1.57 -22.98 19.23
C PHE A 197 -2.45 -21.86 18.69
N LEU A 198 -3.61 -21.60 19.32
CA LEU A 198 -4.51 -20.52 18.93
C LEU A 198 -3.84 -19.14 19.03
N SER A 199 -3.10 -18.90 20.12
CA SER A 199 -2.38 -17.64 20.34
C SER A 199 -1.24 -17.45 19.32
N CYS A 200 -0.48 -18.50 19.03
CA CYS A 200 0.58 -18.47 18.02
C CYS A 200 0.01 -18.20 16.62
N PHE A 201 -1.12 -18.83 16.28
CA PHE A 201 -1.79 -18.59 15.02
C PHE A 201 -2.28 -17.14 14.88
N ALA A 202 -2.94 -16.60 15.90
CA ALA A 202 -3.41 -15.21 15.90
C ALA A 202 -2.25 -14.21 15.74
N LYS A 203 -1.14 -14.43 16.44
CA LYS A 203 0.08 -13.61 16.31
C LYS A 203 0.71 -13.75 14.93
N MET A 204 0.75 -14.96 14.38
CA MET A 204 1.26 -15.20 13.02
C MET A 204 0.41 -14.50 11.96
N ALA A 205 -0.91 -14.55 12.06
CA ALA A 205 -1.82 -13.85 11.15
C ALA A 205 -1.61 -12.32 11.18
N THR A 206 -1.44 -11.75 12.39
CA THR A 206 -1.16 -10.32 12.56
C THR A 206 0.20 -9.93 11.96
N LYS A 207 1.25 -10.73 12.21
CA LYS A 207 2.59 -10.48 11.65
C LYS A 207 2.62 -10.68 10.13
N SER A 208 1.87 -11.63 9.57
CA SER A 208 1.73 -11.84 8.13
C SER A 208 1.12 -10.61 7.44
N SER A 209 0.10 -9.99 8.04
CA SER A 209 -0.47 -8.74 7.53
C SER A 209 0.55 -7.58 7.51
N LYS A 210 1.41 -7.49 8.53
CA LYS A 210 2.51 -6.51 8.55
C LYS A 210 3.55 -6.80 7.48
N ALA A 211 3.91 -8.07 7.27
CA ALA A 211 4.84 -8.49 6.22
C ALA A 211 4.35 -8.09 4.82
N ALA A 212 3.07 -8.23 4.53
CA ALA A 212 2.48 -7.79 3.26
C ALA A 212 2.62 -6.28 3.04
N LYS A 213 2.43 -5.46 4.08
CA LYS A 213 2.65 -4.00 4.02
C LYS A 213 4.12 -3.65 3.80
N LEU A 214 5.04 -4.38 4.44
CA LEU A 214 6.47 -4.23 4.24
C LEU A 214 6.86 -4.53 2.79
N PHE A 215 6.37 -5.63 2.23
CA PHE A 215 6.62 -6.00 0.84
C PHE A 215 6.20 -4.90 -0.15
N ASN A 216 5.01 -4.33 0.04
CA ASN A 216 4.53 -3.21 -0.77
C ASN A 216 5.40 -1.95 -0.63
N ALA A 217 5.93 -1.66 0.55
CA ALA A 217 6.84 -0.52 0.76
C ALA A 217 8.19 -0.75 0.07
N VAL A 218 8.72 -1.98 0.14
CA VAL A 218 9.97 -2.37 -0.55
C VAL A 218 9.81 -2.33 -2.07
N GLN A 219 8.69 -2.81 -2.61
CA GLN A 219 8.40 -2.71 -4.05
C GLN A 219 8.34 -1.25 -4.53
N ARG A 220 7.68 -0.36 -3.78
CA ARG A 220 7.67 1.07 -4.11
C ARG A 220 9.08 1.66 -4.10
N ALA A 221 9.85 1.34 -3.07
CA ALA A 221 11.24 1.78 -2.98
C ALA A 221 12.10 1.27 -4.15
N GLU A 222 11.89 0.03 -4.61
CA GLU A 222 12.59 -0.53 -5.77
C GLU A 222 12.25 0.24 -7.07
N VAL A 223 10.97 0.52 -7.30
CA VAL A 223 10.53 1.31 -8.46
C VAL A 223 11.12 2.71 -8.42
N SER A 224 11.05 3.39 -7.27
CA SER A 224 11.62 4.72 -7.09
C SER A 224 13.15 4.71 -7.25
N TRP A 225 13.82 3.68 -6.73
CA TRP A 225 15.26 3.50 -6.91
C TRP A 225 15.66 3.34 -8.38
N LYS A 226 14.92 2.56 -9.15
CA LYS A 226 15.18 2.42 -10.59
C LYS A 226 15.09 3.75 -11.34
N ARG A 227 14.24 4.67 -10.89
CA ARG A 227 14.08 6.00 -11.49
C ARG A 227 15.20 6.98 -11.11
N ILE A 228 15.69 6.92 -9.87
CA ILE A 228 16.74 7.84 -9.40
C ILE A 228 18.16 7.32 -9.65
N LYS A 229 18.34 5.99 -9.79
CA LYS A 229 19.65 5.35 -10.00
C LYS A 229 20.48 5.95 -11.14
N PRO A 230 19.92 6.28 -12.33
CA PRO A 230 20.68 6.90 -13.41
C PRO A 230 21.29 8.25 -12.99
N ILE A 231 20.52 9.05 -12.26
CA ILE A 231 20.94 10.39 -11.80
C ILE A 231 22.02 10.29 -10.70
N MET A 232 21.94 9.24 -9.86
CA MET A 232 22.92 8.99 -8.81
C MET A 232 24.28 8.50 -9.34
N LYS A 233 24.33 7.91 -10.54
CA LYS A 233 25.55 7.38 -11.17
C LYS A 233 26.33 8.39 -12.01
N THR A 234 25.80 9.57 -12.28
CA THR A 234 26.38 10.59 -13.20
C THR A 234 27.66 11.28 -12.64
N GLN A 235 28.38 10.65 -11.74
CA GLN A 235 29.55 11.24 -11.09
C GLN A 235 30.88 11.09 -11.86
N GLU A 236 30.86 10.44 -13.05
CA GLU A 236 32.11 10.09 -13.76
C GLU A 236 32.45 10.87 -15.03
N THR A 237 31.69 11.88 -15.42
CA THR A 237 31.96 12.60 -16.68
C THR A 237 31.98 14.11 -16.53
N LEU A 238 32.79 14.62 -15.63
CA LEU A 238 33.32 15.99 -15.74
C LEU A 238 34.84 15.89 -15.80
N GLN A 239 35.39 15.83 -17.04
CA GLN A 239 36.77 16.20 -17.27
C GLN A 239 36.95 17.65 -16.81
N PRO A 240 37.99 17.97 -16.03
CA PRO A 240 38.31 19.36 -15.73
C PRO A 240 38.70 20.09 -17.03
N LEU A 241 38.11 21.26 -17.22
CA LEU A 241 38.58 22.27 -18.18
C LEU A 241 39.96 22.74 -17.79
#